data_1887465424ac15eaa9d0cb032d134358
#
_entry.id   1887465424ac15eaa9d0cb032d134358
#
_cell.length_a   1.000
_cell.length_b   1.000
_cell.length_c   1.000
_cell.angle_alpha   90.00
_cell.angle_beta   90.00
_cell.angle_gamma   90.00
#
_symmetry.space_group_name_H-M   'P 1'
#
loop_
_entity.id
_entity.type
_entity.pdbx_description
1 polymer ?
#
loop_
_entity_poly.entity_id
_entity_poly.type
_entity_poly.pdbx_seq_one_letter_code
_entity_poly.pdbx_strand_id
1 'polypeptide(L)'
;MLLVPDSSASAELHLVERAAADEAVYAVDLRGIGASRAGPAGPDGYGAEYQIHAHYLMLGESLLGRRVFDLLRVVQLLRQEATAPSFTLRLVGRGNGAIVAAFAALLDDKNASVDLIHAPLSCTAWAEEALCTWPAGSVLRGMLQQFDMPDLYGALGPQRLRIFEPWTAQMSPVPDAADECARRGVQAGLLQARAYAGGGAAAKL
;
A
#
# COMPACT_ATOMS: atom_id res chain seq x y z
N MET A 1 -6.82 -8.95 -10.59
CA MET A 1 -6.34 -8.39 -9.30
C MET A 1 -4.84 -8.17 -9.38
N LEU A 2 -4.31 -7.08 -8.82
CA LEU A 2 -2.86 -6.81 -8.76
C LEU A 2 -2.42 -6.57 -7.31
N LEU A 3 -1.56 -7.46 -6.80
CA LEU A 3 -0.95 -7.36 -5.48
C LEU A 3 0.30 -6.47 -5.54
N VAL A 4 0.36 -5.52 -4.60
CA VAL A 4 1.54 -4.70 -4.28
C VAL A 4 1.99 -5.07 -2.87
N PRO A 5 3.04 -5.90 -2.73
CA PRO A 5 3.44 -6.47 -1.45
C PRO A 5 4.19 -5.47 -0.57
N ASP A 6 4.28 -5.80 0.71
CA ASP A 6 5.17 -5.15 1.67
C ASP A 6 6.63 -5.61 1.51
N SER A 7 6.83 -6.92 1.44
CA SER A 7 8.16 -7.54 1.42
C SER A 7 8.55 -8.16 0.10
N SER A 8 7.71 -9.00 -0.50
CA SER A 8 7.89 -9.56 -1.83
C SER A 8 6.62 -10.20 -2.37
N ALA A 9 6.48 -10.21 -3.70
CA ALA A 9 5.40 -10.88 -4.40
C ALA A 9 5.35 -12.38 -4.05
N SER A 10 6.49 -13.06 -4.07
CA SER A 10 6.57 -14.50 -3.79
C SER A 10 6.16 -14.88 -2.36
N ALA A 11 6.45 -14.01 -1.37
CA ALA A 11 6.07 -14.28 0.02
C ALA A 11 4.60 -14.03 0.31
N GLU A 12 3.96 -13.11 -0.44
CA GLU A 12 2.64 -12.58 -0.10
C GLU A 12 1.53 -12.95 -1.10
N LEU A 13 1.87 -13.61 -2.23
CA LEU A 13 0.91 -14.00 -3.26
C LEU A 13 -0.27 -14.82 -2.68
N HIS A 14 0.00 -15.68 -1.69
CA HIS A 14 -1.01 -16.50 -1.03
C HIS A 14 -2.16 -15.70 -0.38
N LEU A 15 -1.92 -14.42 -0.04
CA LEU A 15 -2.95 -13.55 0.53
C LEU A 15 -4.08 -13.25 -0.45
N VAL A 16 -3.77 -13.22 -1.74
CA VAL A 16 -4.73 -12.88 -2.80
C VAL A 16 -5.20 -14.08 -3.60
N GLU A 17 -4.48 -15.20 -3.58
CA GLU A 17 -4.89 -16.42 -4.30
C GLU A 17 -6.25 -16.94 -3.84
N ARG A 18 -6.54 -16.88 -2.53
CA ARG A 18 -7.84 -17.26 -1.98
C ARG A 18 -8.96 -16.29 -2.36
N ALA A 19 -8.59 -15.03 -2.64
CA ALA A 19 -9.51 -13.99 -3.01
C ALA A 19 -9.99 -14.07 -4.45
N ALA A 20 -9.23 -14.76 -5.28
CA ALA A 20 -9.29 -14.69 -6.72
C ALA A 20 -9.78 -15.98 -7.36
N ALA A 21 -10.76 -16.68 -6.73
CA ALA A 21 -11.23 -17.98 -7.22
C ALA A 21 -11.51 -18.02 -8.74
N ASP A 22 -11.88 -16.88 -9.34
CA ASP A 22 -12.20 -16.74 -10.77
C ASP A 22 -11.53 -15.52 -11.43
N GLU A 23 -10.54 -14.87 -10.77
CA GLU A 23 -9.86 -13.69 -11.30
C GLU A 23 -8.40 -14.00 -11.63
N ALA A 24 -7.86 -13.42 -12.70
CA ALA A 24 -6.44 -13.41 -12.94
C ALA A 24 -5.72 -12.62 -11.85
N VAL A 25 -4.69 -13.21 -11.24
CA VAL A 25 -3.89 -12.59 -10.19
C VAL A 25 -2.51 -12.27 -10.72
N TYR A 26 -2.11 -11.03 -10.52
CA TYR A 26 -0.78 -10.52 -10.78
C TYR A 26 -0.17 -10.06 -9.47
N ALA A 27 1.14 -10.15 -9.33
CA ALA A 27 1.89 -9.58 -8.22
C ALA A 27 3.14 -8.89 -8.76
N VAL A 28 3.52 -7.77 -8.17
CA VAL A 28 4.65 -6.98 -8.67
C VAL A 28 5.60 -6.59 -7.56
N ASP A 29 6.88 -6.96 -7.74
CA ASP A 29 7.97 -6.44 -6.91
C ASP A 29 8.43 -5.09 -7.48
N LEU A 30 8.01 -4.01 -6.83
CA LEU A 30 8.43 -2.66 -7.18
C LEU A 30 9.91 -2.45 -6.82
N ARG A 31 10.51 -1.36 -7.30
CA ARG A 31 11.93 -1.07 -7.05
C ARG A 31 12.31 -1.15 -5.58
N GLY A 32 13.37 -1.89 -5.29
CA GLY A 32 13.88 -2.10 -3.94
C GLY A 32 13.06 -3.07 -3.09
N ILE A 33 12.09 -3.79 -3.66
CA ILE A 33 11.24 -4.79 -2.99
C ILE A 33 11.42 -6.14 -3.66
N GLY A 34 11.39 -7.23 -2.89
CA GLY A 34 11.44 -8.61 -3.37
C GLY A 34 12.58 -8.88 -4.36
N ALA A 35 12.25 -9.38 -5.54
CA ALA A 35 13.23 -9.68 -6.60
C ALA A 35 13.90 -8.43 -7.20
N SER A 36 13.30 -7.24 -7.02
CA SER A 36 13.85 -5.96 -7.44
C SER A 36 14.76 -5.31 -6.39
N ARG A 37 15.06 -6.02 -5.28
CA ARG A 37 15.93 -5.52 -4.22
C ARG A 37 17.36 -5.47 -4.74
N ALA A 38 18.03 -4.31 -4.57
CA ALA A 38 19.48 -4.23 -4.70
C ALA A 38 20.12 -5.15 -3.67
N GLY A 39 21.29 -5.73 -3.99
CA GLY A 39 21.98 -6.75 -3.20
C GLY A 39 22.08 -6.49 -1.69
N PRO A 40 22.86 -7.26 -0.94
CA PRO A 40 22.92 -7.17 0.51
C PRO A 40 23.23 -5.75 0.96
N ALA A 41 22.69 -5.37 2.14
CA ALA A 41 22.99 -4.09 2.78
C ALA A 41 24.49 -3.82 2.79
N GLY A 42 24.88 -2.59 2.52
CA GLY A 42 26.29 -2.17 2.60
C GLY A 42 26.88 -2.41 4.00
N PRO A 43 28.19 -2.30 4.13
CA PRO A 43 28.93 -2.61 5.37
C PRO A 43 28.52 -1.75 6.58
N ASP A 44 27.76 -0.68 6.36
CA ASP A 44 27.48 0.36 7.35
C ASP A 44 26.27 0.04 8.26
N GLY A 45 25.68 -1.16 8.15
CA GLY A 45 24.51 -1.57 8.94
C GLY A 45 23.19 -0.90 8.52
N TYR A 46 23.21 0.08 7.62
CA TYR A 46 22.01 0.65 7.02
C TYR A 46 21.48 -0.28 5.94
N GLY A 47 20.18 -0.56 5.97
CA GLY A 47 19.54 -1.40 4.96
C GLY A 47 19.62 -0.78 3.56
N ALA A 48 19.63 -1.64 2.52
CA ALA A 48 19.67 -1.20 1.13
C ALA A 48 18.54 -0.20 0.78
N GLU A 49 17.39 -0.36 1.39
CA GLU A 49 16.26 0.56 1.18
C GLU A 49 16.56 1.97 1.70
N TYR A 50 17.17 2.09 2.88
CA TYR A 50 17.58 3.38 3.42
C TYR A 50 18.58 4.09 2.50
N GLN A 51 19.58 3.37 2.00
CA GLN A 51 20.57 3.93 1.07
C GLN A 51 19.94 4.43 -0.23
N ILE A 52 19.06 3.60 -0.84
CA ILE A 52 18.33 4.01 -2.04
C ILE A 52 17.48 5.25 -1.76
N HIS A 53 16.75 5.28 -0.65
CA HIS A 53 15.96 6.43 -0.25
C HIS A 53 16.81 7.70 -0.10
N ALA A 54 17.96 7.59 0.58
CA ALA A 54 18.89 8.71 0.75
C ALA A 54 19.41 9.26 -0.59
N HIS A 55 19.74 8.37 -1.55
CA HIS A 55 20.16 8.78 -2.87
C HIS A 55 19.04 9.53 -3.63
N TYR A 56 17.80 9.05 -3.54
CA TYR A 56 16.65 9.78 -4.13
C TYR A 56 16.48 11.16 -3.52
N LEU A 57 16.60 11.29 -2.19
CA LEU A 57 16.53 12.60 -1.53
C LEU A 57 17.63 13.55 -1.99
N MET A 58 18.86 13.06 -2.17
CA MET A 58 19.98 13.86 -2.72
C MET A 58 19.72 14.35 -4.14
N LEU A 59 18.97 13.58 -4.92
CA LEU A 59 18.57 13.95 -6.30
C LEU A 59 17.30 14.80 -6.34
N GLY A 60 16.72 15.18 -5.20
CA GLY A 60 15.47 15.92 -5.14
C GLY A 60 14.23 15.08 -5.49
N GLU A 61 14.35 13.75 -5.45
CA GLU A 61 13.31 12.82 -5.82
C GLU A 61 12.76 12.05 -4.60
N SER A 62 11.71 11.26 -4.81
CA SER A 62 11.09 10.42 -3.80
C SER A 62 11.10 8.95 -4.22
N LEU A 63 11.59 8.06 -3.35
CA LEU A 63 11.50 6.61 -3.57
C LEU A 63 10.03 6.17 -3.64
N LEU A 64 9.17 6.67 -2.75
CA LEU A 64 7.73 6.44 -2.80
C LEU A 64 7.14 6.88 -4.15
N GLY A 65 7.42 8.10 -4.58
CA GLY A 65 6.93 8.61 -5.88
C GLY A 65 7.38 7.76 -7.06
N ARG A 66 8.61 7.24 -7.04
CA ARG A 66 9.11 6.33 -8.08
C ARG A 66 8.45 4.95 -8.03
N ARG A 67 8.14 4.42 -6.85
CA ARG A 67 7.35 3.18 -6.70
C ARG A 67 5.91 3.35 -7.23
N VAL A 68 5.29 4.49 -6.96
CA VAL A 68 3.97 4.83 -7.51
C VAL A 68 4.02 4.90 -9.04
N PHE A 69 5.05 5.55 -9.60
CA PHE A 69 5.26 5.59 -11.05
C PHE A 69 5.41 4.18 -11.64
N ASP A 70 6.21 3.31 -11.03
CA ASP A 70 6.39 1.93 -11.50
C ASP A 70 5.04 1.18 -11.50
N LEU A 71 4.26 1.31 -10.41
CA LEU A 71 2.95 0.67 -10.33
C LEU A 71 1.99 1.16 -11.42
N LEU A 72 1.96 2.48 -11.68
CA LEU A 72 1.15 3.04 -12.75
C LEU A 72 1.55 2.49 -14.13
N ARG A 73 2.84 2.24 -14.36
CA ARG A 73 3.32 1.60 -15.60
C ARG A 73 2.89 0.15 -15.72
N VAL A 74 2.93 -0.61 -14.63
CA VAL A 74 2.41 -1.99 -14.60
C VAL A 74 0.90 -2.00 -14.87
N VAL A 75 0.14 -1.12 -14.22
CA VAL A 75 -1.30 -0.96 -14.46
C VAL A 75 -1.59 -0.64 -15.94
N GLN A 76 -0.82 0.27 -16.53
CA GLN A 76 -0.94 0.60 -17.95
C GLN A 76 -0.67 -0.60 -18.86
N LEU A 77 0.39 -1.37 -18.57
CA LEU A 77 0.75 -2.58 -19.32
C LEU A 77 -0.38 -3.61 -19.24
N LEU A 78 -0.87 -3.92 -18.04
CA LEU A 78 -1.96 -4.88 -17.86
C LEU A 78 -3.23 -4.48 -18.61
N ARG A 79 -3.52 -3.19 -18.70
CA ARG A 79 -4.66 -2.70 -19.51
C ARG A 79 -4.43 -2.86 -21.01
N GLN A 80 -3.20 -2.70 -21.49
CA GLN A 80 -2.86 -2.90 -22.90
C GLN A 80 -2.93 -4.36 -23.32
N GLU A 81 -2.52 -5.27 -22.42
CA GLU A 81 -2.55 -6.71 -22.64
C GLU A 81 -3.95 -7.33 -22.45
N ALA A 82 -4.86 -6.61 -21.78
CA ALA A 82 -6.20 -7.11 -21.54
C ALA A 82 -7.00 -7.23 -22.83
N THR A 83 -7.45 -8.45 -23.13
CA THR A 83 -8.29 -8.73 -24.33
C THR A 83 -9.77 -8.49 -24.08
N ALA A 84 -10.20 -8.43 -22.81
CA ALA A 84 -11.59 -8.21 -22.43
C ALA A 84 -11.96 -6.73 -22.47
N PRO A 85 -13.05 -6.33 -23.16
CA PRO A 85 -13.49 -4.94 -23.24
C PRO A 85 -13.93 -4.37 -21.89
N SER A 86 -14.27 -5.22 -20.91
CA SER A 86 -14.71 -4.86 -19.56
C SER A 86 -13.61 -5.10 -18.51
N PHE A 87 -12.34 -4.96 -18.89
CA PHE A 87 -11.24 -5.14 -17.93
C PHE A 87 -11.34 -4.13 -16.79
N THR A 88 -11.52 -4.65 -15.58
CA THR A 88 -11.46 -3.89 -14.33
C THR A 88 -10.30 -4.38 -13.49
N LEU A 89 -9.53 -3.46 -12.94
CA LEU A 89 -8.38 -3.79 -12.11
C LEU A 89 -8.66 -3.42 -10.66
N ARG A 90 -8.55 -4.41 -9.76
CA ARG A 90 -8.54 -4.23 -8.32
C ARG A 90 -7.09 -4.23 -7.84
N LEU A 91 -6.67 -3.15 -7.20
CA LEU A 91 -5.37 -3.09 -6.53
C LEU A 91 -5.49 -3.67 -5.12
N VAL A 92 -4.52 -4.44 -4.68
CA VAL A 92 -4.40 -4.92 -3.30
C VAL A 92 -3.02 -4.56 -2.80
N GLY A 93 -2.93 -3.62 -1.87
CA GLY A 93 -1.67 -3.20 -1.27
C GLY A 93 -1.53 -3.71 0.16
N ARG A 94 -0.33 -4.15 0.55
CA ARG A 94 -0.03 -4.54 1.94
C ARG A 94 1.14 -3.74 2.48
N GLY A 95 1.05 -3.27 3.75
CA GLY A 95 2.12 -2.52 4.41
C GLY A 95 2.63 -1.35 3.57
N ASN A 96 3.90 -1.34 3.19
CA ASN A 96 4.46 -0.34 2.27
C ASN A 96 3.75 -0.34 0.91
N GLY A 97 3.40 -1.51 0.41
CA GLY A 97 2.62 -1.65 -0.82
C GLY A 97 1.23 -1.02 -0.73
N ALA A 98 0.63 -0.96 0.46
CA ALA A 98 -0.65 -0.29 0.67
C ALA A 98 -0.54 1.23 0.44
N ILE A 99 0.53 1.86 0.91
CA ILE A 99 0.78 3.29 0.67
C ILE A 99 0.92 3.56 -0.84
N VAL A 100 1.74 2.76 -1.52
CA VAL A 100 1.95 2.89 -2.97
C VAL A 100 0.65 2.69 -3.74
N ALA A 101 -0.15 1.66 -3.39
CA ALA A 101 -1.43 1.36 -4.03
C ALA A 101 -2.45 2.50 -3.83
N ALA A 102 -2.50 3.11 -2.63
CA ALA A 102 -3.38 4.23 -2.34
C ALA A 102 -3.07 5.45 -3.23
N PHE A 103 -1.78 5.84 -3.33
CA PHE A 103 -1.36 6.93 -4.21
C PHE A 103 -1.62 6.61 -5.69
N ALA A 104 -1.33 5.39 -6.13
CA ALA A 104 -1.57 4.99 -7.51
C ALA A 104 -3.07 4.99 -7.85
N ALA A 105 -3.93 4.53 -6.93
CA ALA A 105 -5.38 4.56 -7.11
C ALA A 105 -5.95 5.99 -7.18
N LEU A 106 -5.35 6.93 -6.44
CA LEU A 106 -5.73 8.34 -6.50
C LEU A 106 -5.36 8.97 -7.85
N LEU A 107 -4.16 8.66 -8.36
CA LEU A 107 -3.64 9.21 -9.61
C LEU A 107 -4.23 8.54 -10.87
N ASP A 108 -4.89 7.40 -10.70
CA ASP A 108 -5.53 6.65 -11.78
C ASP A 108 -7.00 6.37 -11.46
N ASP A 109 -7.87 7.20 -12.01
CA ASP A 109 -9.32 7.14 -11.82
C ASP A 109 -9.99 5.92 -12.48
N LYS A 110 -9.27 5.22 -13.37
CA LYS A 110 -9.76 4.03 -14.08
C LYS A 110 -9.70 2.76 -13.24
N ASN A 111 -9.06 2.75 -12.09
CA ASN A 111 -9.07 1.60 -11.18
C ASN A 111 -10.42 1.48 -10.49
N ALA A 112 -11.00 0.28 -10.52
CA ALA A 112 -12.32 0.03 -9.97
C ALA A 112 -12.33 0.09 -8.44
N SER A 113 -11.34 -0.52 -7.78
CA SER A 113 -11.24 -0.55 -6.32
C SER A 113 -9.81 -0.77 -5.84
N VAL A 114 -9.56 -0.40 -4.59
CA VAL A 114 -8.31 -0.64 -3.89
C VAL A 114 -8.57 -1.18 -2.48
N ASP A 115 -7.90 -2.28 -2.16
CA ASP A 115 -7.90 -2.90 -0.85
C ASP A 115 -6.54 -2.66 -0.19
N LEU A 116 -6.54 -2.07 0.98
CA LEU A 116 -5.33 -1.79 1.74
C LEU A 116 -5.29 -2.67 2.98
N ILE A 117 -4.30 -3.52 3.05
CA ILE A 117 -4.05 -4.42 4.17
C ILE A 117 -2.87 -3.83 4.96
N HIS A 118 -3.02 -3.70 6.27
CA HIS A 118 -1.95 -3.17 7.13
C HIS A 118 -1.48 -1.76 6.73
N ALA A 119 -2.37 -0.95 6.16
CA ALA A 119 -2.06 0.43 5.83
C ALA A 119 -1.95 1.29 7.10
N PRO A 120 -1.12 2.34 7.11
CA PRO A 120 -1.13 3.32 8.19
C PRO A 120 -2.42 4.15 8.12
N LEU A 121 -3.01 4.48 9.27
CA LEU A 121 -4.17 5.38 9.31
C LEU A 121 -3.75 6.86 9.13
N SER A 122 -2.53 7.23 9.54
CA SER A 122 -2.01 8.59 9.47
C SER A 122 -0.49 8.58 9.56
N CYS A 123 0.18 9.38 8.76
CA CYS A 123 1.62 9.62 8.90
C CYS A 123 1.93 10.62 10.03
N THR A 124 0.98 11.46 10.44
CA THR A 124 1.12 12.29 11.65
C THR A 124 1.33 11.40 12.87
N ALA A 125 0.66 10.24 12.96
CA ALA A 125 0.87 9.28 14.04
C ALA A 125 2.34 8.81 14.13
N TRP A 126 3.06 8.74 13.01
CA TRP A 126 4.49 8.38 13.03
C TRP A 126 5.37 9.47 13.65
N ALA A 127 5.00 10.73 13.49
CA ALA A 127 5.73 11.85 14.08
C ALA A 127 5.41 12.05 15.58
N GLU A 128 4.27 11.56 16.04
CA GLU A 128 3.84 11.60 17.45
C GLU A 128 4.48 10.50 18.30
N GLU A 129 4.89 9.40 17.67
CA GLU A 129 5.46 8.24 18.35
C GLU A 129 6.99 8.37 18.53
N ALA A 130 7.48 7.91 19.69
CA ALA A 130 8.92 7.92 19.98
C ALA A 130 9.73 7.02 19.05
N LEU A 131 9.12 5.98 18.50
CA LEU A 131 9.75 5.03 17.57
C LEU A 131 8.81 4.74 16.41
N CYS A 132 9.29 4.99 15.21
CA CYS A 132 8.63 4.58 13.97
C CYS A 132 9.49 3.51 13.29
N THR A 133 8.88 2.35 12.95
CA THR A 133 9.56 1.24 12.27
C THR A 133 9.25 1.18 10.78
N TRP A 134 8.38 2.06 10.28
CA TRP A 134 8.14 2.16 8.85
C TRP A 134 9.42 2.57 8.11
N PRO A 135 9.71 1.94 6.98
CA PRO A 135 10.88 2.30 6.19
C PRO A 135 10.87 3.76 5.77
N ALA A 136 12.03 4.40 5.78
CA ALA A 136 12.17 5.80 5.36
C ALA A 136 11.66 6.05 3.93
N GLY A 137 11.73 5.03 3.07
CA GLY A 137 11.22 5.06 1.70
C GLY A 137 9.69 5.14 1.58
N SER A 138 8.95 4.97 2.68
CA SER A 138 7.49 5.11 2.74
C SER A 138 7.03 6.54 2.95
N VAL A 139 7.96 7.46 3.23
CA VAL A 139 7.65 8.87 3.54
C VAL A 139 7.82 9.73 2.28
N LEU A 140 6.83 10.59 2.04
CA LEU A 140 6.92 11.65 1.04
C LEU A 140 7.32 12.96 1.73
N ARG A 141 8.49 13.51 1.35
CA ARG A 141 9.00 14.75 1.95
C ARG A 141 7.99 15.89 1.80
N GLY A 142 7.68 16.54 2.91
CA GLY A 142 6.77 17.67 2.97
C GLY A 142 5.28 17.32 2.88
N MET A 143 4.92 16.02 2.88
CA MET A 143 3.54 15.56 2.77
C MET A 143 2.64 16.19 3.85
N LEU A 144 3.04 16.12 5.11
CA LEU A 144 2.25 16.62 6.23
C LEU A 144 2.06 18.15 6.27
N GLN A 145 2.76 18.89 5.41
CA GLN A 145 2.51 20.33 5.20
C GLN A 145 1.31 20.59 4.27
N GLN A 146 0.87 19.57 3.55
CA GLN A 146 -0.17 19.67 2.52
C GLN A 146 -1.37 18.77 2.82
N PHE A 147 -1.13 17.52 3.20
CA PHE A 147 -2.14 16.49 3.48
C PHE A 147 -1.55 15.35 4.31
N ASP A 148 -2.41 14.49 4.83
CA ASP A 148 -2.05 13.20 5.46
C ASP A 148 -2.86 12.06 4.82
N MET A 149 -2.64 10.82 5.25
CA MET A 149 -3.31 9.63 4.72
C MET A 149 -4.85 9.72 4.80
N PRO A 150 -5.49 10.25 5.87
CA PRO A 150 -6.93 10.43 5.91
C PRO A 150 -7.50 11.26 4.75
N ASP A 151 -6.77 12.32 4.33
CA ASP A 151 -7.19 13.14 3.19
C ASP A 151 -7.19 12.35 1.89
N LEU A 152 -6.13 11.56 1.68
CA LEU A 152 -6.01 10.67 0.51
C LEU A 152 -7.10 9.60 0.53
N TYR A 153 -7.37 8.99 1.68
CA TYR A 153 -8.44 8.02 1.84
C TYR A 153 -9.82 8.63 1.61
N GLY A 154 -10.03 9.84 2.09
CA GLY A 154 -11.25 10.61 1.85
C GLY A 154 -11.49 10.91 0.38
N ALA A 155 -10.43 11.25 -0.36
CA ALA A 155 -10.50 11.50 -1.80
C ALA A 155 -10.83 10.24 -2.62
N LEU A 156 -10.37 9.05 -2.18
CA LEU A 156 -10.75 7.76 -2.79
C LEU A 156 -12.20 7.37 -2.45
N GLY A 157 -12.61 7.61 -1.21
CA GLY A 157 -13.95 7.35 -0.69
C GLY A 157 -14.31 5.87 -0.55
N PRO A 158 -15.42 5.56 0.16
CA PRO A 158 -15.82 4.20 0.52
C PRO A 158 -16.31 3.35 -0.67
N GLN A 159 -16.55 3.97 -1.82
CA GLN A 159 -16.93 3.23 -3.04
C GLN A 159 -15.72 2.55 -3.71
N ARG A 160 -14.52 3.10 -3.51
CA ARG A 160 -13.29 2.63 -4.15
C ARG A 160 -12.30 2.02 -3.18
N LEU A 161 -12.30 2.44 -1.91
CA LEU A 161 -11.31 2.09 -0.91
C LEU A 161 -11.87 1.23 0.21
N ARG A 162 -11.13 0.18 0.59
CA ARG A 162 -11.34 -0.60 1.80
C ARG A 162 -10.01 -0.76 2.55
N ILE A 163 -10.05 -0.64 3.88
CA ILE A 163 -8.89 -0.76 4.76
C ILE A 163 -9.09 -1.95 5.68
N PHE A 164 -8.09 -2.82 5.75
CA PHE A 164 -8.11 -4.04 6.56
C PHE A 164 -6.95 -4.01 7.56
N GLU A 165 -7.22 -4.29 8.81
CA GLU A 165 -6.23 -4.50 9.87
C GLU A 165 -5.10 -3.44 9.86
N PRO A 166 -5.42 -2.13 9.98
CA PRO A 166 -4.42 -1.06 9.88
C PRO A 166 -3.29 -1.23 10.91
N TRP A 167 -2.11 -0.74 10.56
CA TRP A 167 -0.92 -0.81 11.40
C TRP A 167 -0.57 0.54 12.05
N THR A 168 0.01 0.44 13.26
CA THR A 168 0.58 1.56 14.03
C THR A 168 1.91 2.04 13.42
N ALA A 169 2.53 3.04 14.05
CA ALA A 169 3.89 3.49 13.73
C ALA A 169 4.95 2.39 13.90
N GLN A 170 4.69 1.37 14.71
CA GLN A 170 5.57 0.21 14.93
C GLN A 170 5.26 -0.97 14.00
N MET A 171 4.45 -0.78 12.96
CA MET A 171 4.00 -1.83 12.03
C MET A 171 3.34 -3.02 12.76
N SER A 172 2.55 -2.72 13.77
CA SER A 172 1.74 -3.68 14.54
C SER A 172 0.25 -3.33 14.43
N PRO A 173 -0.67 -4.28 14.62
CA PRO A 173 -2.10 -4.02 14.54
C PRO A 173 -2.53 -2.87 15.46
N VAL A 174 -3.37 -1.96 14.95
CA VAL A 174 -3.99 -0.91 15.75
C VAL A 174 -5.00 -1.56 16.70
N PRO A 175 -4.88 -1.40 18.05
CA PRO A 175 -5.73 -2.10 19.01
C PRO A 175 -7.22 -1.78 18.85
N ASP A 176 -7.55 -0.49 18.78
CA ASP A 176 -8.93 0.01 18.63
C ASP A 176 -9.05 0.78 17.32
N ALA A 177 -8.99 0.03 16.21
CA ALA A 177 -8.91 0.63 14.87
C ALA A 177 -10.09 1.55 14.55
N ALA A 178 -11.30 1.28 15.07
CA ALA A 178 -12.46 2.13 14.85
C ALA A 178 -12.31 3.50 15.55
N ASP A 179 -11.86 3.49 16.80
CA ASP A 179 -11.63 4.71 17.57
C ASP A 179 -10.45 5.52 17.01
N GLU A 180 -9.38 4.82 16.56
CA GLU A 180 -8.25 5.48 15.92
C GLU A 180 -8.65 6.10 14.58
N CYS A 181 -9.44 5.42 13.76
CA CYS A 181 -10.01 5.99 12.53
C CYS A 181 -10.78 7.28 12.83
N ALA A 182 -11.65 7.27 13.84
CA ALA A 182 -12.40 8.45 14.24
C ALA A 182 -11.47 9.60 14.69
N ARG A 183 -10.47 9.30 15.53
CA ARG A 183 -9.48 10.29 15.99
C ARG A 183 -8.65 10.89 14.86
N ARG A 184 -8.31 10.12 13.83
CA ARG A 184 -7.52 10.54 12.67
C ARG A 184 -8.34 11.11 11.53
N GLY A 185 -9.67 11.15 11.65
CA GLY A 185 -10.55 11.67 10.61
C GLY A 185 -10.71 10.73 9.40
N VAL A 186 -10.40 9.44 9.57
CA VAL A 186 -10.66 8.42 8.53
C VAL A 186 -12.16 8.19 8.44
N GLN A 187 -12.72 8.30 7.24
CA GLN A 187 -14.18 8.20 7.02
C GLN A 187 -14.74 6.86 7.49
N ALA A 188 -15.89 6.90 8.13
CA ALA A 188 -16.67 5.70 8.47
C ALA A 188 -16.98 4.89 7.19
N GLY A 189 -16.90 3.55 7.31
CA GLY A 189 -17.15 2.65 6.20
C GLY A 189 -15.92 2.28 5.37
N LEU A 190 -14.79 2.97 5.52
CA LEU A 190 -13.52 2.55 4.91
C LEU A 190 -12.90 1.37 5.64
N LEU A 191 -12.96 1.36 6.97
CA LEU A 191 -12.44 0.28 7.80
C LEU A 191 -13.35 -0.96 7.70
N GLN A 192 -12.75 -2.10 7.43
CA GLN A 192 -13.44 -3.39 7.41
C GLN A 192 -13.29 -4.10 8.76
N ALA A 193 -14.41 -4.53 9.36
CA ALA A 193 -14.43 -5.19 10.67
C ALA A 193 -13.87 -6.63 10.67
N ARG A 194 -13.51 -7.16 9.51
CA ARG A 194 -12.99 -8.52 9.34
C ARG A 194 -11.60 -8.50 8.72
N ALA A 195 -10.82 -9.55 8.99
CA ALA A 195 -9.56 -9.78 8.31
C ALA A 195 -9.74 -9.89 6.79
N TYR A 196 -8.70 -9.57 6.04
CA TYR A 196 -8.71 -9.71 4.60
C TYR A 196 -8.78 -11.20 4.22
N ALA A 197 -9.94 -11.63 3.78
CA ALA A 197 -10.19 -13.00 3.32
C ALA A 197 -10.44 -13.09 1.81
N GLY A 198 -10.13 -12.01 1.10
CA GLY A 198 -10.30 -11.96 -0.35
C GLY A 198 -11.67 -12.39 -0.83
N GLY A 199 -12.73 -11.67 -0.50
CA GLY A 199 -14.06 -11.85 -1.13
C GLY A 199 -14.80 -13.17 -0.89
N GLY A 200 -14.24 -14.14 -0.18
CA GLY A 200 -14.90 -15.39 0.20
C GLY A 200 -15.78 -15.21 1.43
N ALA A 201 -16.97 -15.83 1.44
CA ALA A 201 -17.93 -15.80 2.54
C ALA A 201 -17.28 -16.16 3.89
N ALA A 202 -17.75 -15.49 4.94
CA ALA A 202 -17.34 -15.72 6.32
C ALA A 202 -17.16 -17.21 6.62
N ALA A 203 -15.95 -17.62 6.99
CA ALA A 203 -15.77 -18.86 7.71
C ALA A 203 -16.52 -18.69 9.04
N LYS A 204 -17.63 -19.41 9.21
CA LYS A 204 -18.26 -19.60 10.51
C LYS A 204 -17.25 -20.29 11.42
N LEU A 205 -16.85 -19.66 12.51
CA LEU A 205 -16.34 -20.34 13.68
C LEU A 205 -17.46 -21.10 14.34
#